data_00094bcb3c2b15efaaca14eff5540223
#
_entry.id   00094bcb3c2b15efaaca14eff5540223
#
_cell.length_a   1.000
_cell.length_b   1.000
_cell.length_c   1.000
_cell.angle_alpha   90.00
_cell.angle_beta   90.00
_cell.angle_gamma   90.00
#
_symmetry.space_group_name_H-M   'P 1'
#
loop_
_entity.id
_entity.type
_entity.pdbx_description
1 polymer ?
#
loop_
_entity_poly.entity_id
_entity_poly.type
_entity_poly.pdbx_seq_one_letter_code
_entity_poly.pdbx_strand_id
1 'polypeptide(L)'
;RVSRGLGDVYKRQVLEIDLAEMACQMLNNQQLDHLWENVALWQMYIQRAQEEKIFALDKGFHRLLYVQCGCPYWYDLVENLAPHFDRTTVLSFRCRPAEAILDDHTSLLKAIEAKDATAARTVAARHMQRYTENLATIRESFPQYFK
;
A
#
# COMPACT_ATOMS: atom_id res chain seq x y z
N ARG A 1 -11.41 20.87 6.86
CA ARG A 1 -11.58 19.43 6.51
C ARG A 1 -10.48 18.87 5.60
N VAL A 2 -9.94 19.66 4.69
CA VAL A 2 -8.83 19.23 3.77
C VAL A 2 -7.53 18.96 4.52
N SER A 3 -7.24 19.70 5.58
CA SER A 3 -6.04 19.52 6.40
C SER A 3 -6.01 18.20 7.18
N ARG A 4 -7.18 17.64 7.53
CA ARG A 4 -7.24 16.34 8.23
C ARG A 4 -6.83 15.18 7.30
N GLY A 5 -7.31 15.14 6.06
CA GLY A 5 -6.97 14.08 5.12
C GLY A 5 -5.47 14.02 4.78
N LEU A 6 -4.82 15.18 4.61
CA LEU A 6 -3.36 15.25 4.39
C LEU A 6 -2.57 14.79 5.63
N GLY A 7 -3.03 15.13 6.84
CA GLY A 7 -2.41 14.66 8.08
C GLY A 7 -2.51 13.14 8.25
N ASP A 8 -3.62 12.54 7.82
CA ASP A 8 -3.83 11.10 7.91
C ASP A 8 -2.97 10.33 6.88
N VAL A 9 -2.83 10.87 5.65
CA VAL A 9 -1.87 10.35 4.66
C VAL A 9 -0.45 10.37 5.19
N TYR A 10 -0.03 11.49 5.81
CA TYR A 10 1.31 11.62 6.38
C TYR A 10 1.57 10.61 7.50
N LYS A 11 0.61 10.38 8.39
CA LYS A 11 0.71 9.38 9.46
C LYS A 11 0.90 7.98 8.89
N ARG A 12 0.10 7.61 7.88
CA ARG A 12 0.24 6.32 7.20
C ARG A 12 1.61 6.20 6.55
N GLN A 13 2.08 7.25 5.88
CA GLN A 13 3.40 7.26 5.23
C GLN A 13 4.52 6.96 6.22
N VAL A 14 4.54 7.61 7.39
CA VAL A 14 5.55 7.37 8.43
C VAL A 14 5.51 5.92 8.91
N LEU A 15 4.30 5.40 9.20
CA LEU A 15 4.13 4.03 9.68
C LEU A 15 4.58 2.98 8.65
N GLU A 16 4.21 3.15 7.39
CA GLU A 16 4.53 2.20 6.31
C GLU A 16 6.05 2.16 6.02
N ILE A 17 6.74 3.30 6.11
CA ILE A 17 8.19 3.35 5.93
C ILE A 17 8.93 2.62 7.04
N ASP A 18 8.54 2.84 8.29
CA ASP A 18 9.15 2.17 9.43
C ASP A 18 8.79 0.68 9.47
N LEU A 19 7.57 0.32 9.07
CA LEU A 19 7.13 -1.07 8.93
C LEU A 19 7.97 -1.83 7.89
N ALA A 20 8.32 -1.19 6.77
CA ALA A 20 9.17 -1.79 5.74
C ALA A 20 10.57 -2.12 6.26
N GLU A 21 11.15 -1.25 7.08
CA GLU A 21 12.42 -1.52 7.76
C GLU A 21 12.30 -2.67 8.77
N MET A 22 11.25 -2.64 9.61
CA MET A 22 10.97 -3.71 10.57
C MET A 22 10.83 -5.06 9.87
N ALA A 23 10.14 -5.11 8.73
CA ALA A 23 9.94 -6.33 7.96
C ALA A 23 11.26 -6.97 7.52
N CYS A 24 12.28 -6.19 7.15
CA CYS A 24 13.60 -6.70 6.81
C CYS A 24 14.26 -7.48 7.96
N GLN A 25 13.96 -7.09 9.20
CA GLN A 25 14.55 -7.71 10.39
C GLN A 25 13.70 -8.87 10.92
N MET A 26 12.39 -8.78 10.82
CA MET A 26 11.44 -9.64 11.54
C MET A 26 10.90 -10.79 10.70
N LEU A 27 10.72 -10.60 9.39
CA LEU A 27 10.05 -11.61 8.57
C LEU A 27 10.98 -12.81 8.29
N ASN A 28 10.44 -14.01 8.49
CA ASN A 28 11.03 -15.26 8.05
C ASN A 28 10.54 -15.65 6.65
N ASN A 29 11.12 -16.71 6.08
CA ASN A 29 10.81 -17.16 4.72
C ASN A 29 9.32 -17.52 4.54
N GLN A 30 8.70 -18.22 5.51
CA GLN A 30 7.29 -18.59 5.43
C GLN A 30 6.38 -17.36 5.41
N GLN A 31 6.70 -16.32 6.17
CA GLN A 31 5.97 -15.07 6.19
C GLN A 31 6.14 -14.29 4.86
N LEU A 32 7.33 -14.33 4.28
CA LEU A 32 7.60 -13.77 2.95
C LEU A 32 6.82 -14.52 1.86
N ASP A 33 6.73 -15.85 1.94
CA ASP A 33 5.97 -16.67 0.98
C ASP A 33 4.50 -16.24 0.91
N HIS A 34 3.86 -15.95 2.06
CA HIS A 34 2.48 -15.46 2.08
C HIS A 34 2.31 -14.10 1.36
N LEU A 35 3.31 -13.21 1.48
CA LEU A 35 3.29 -11.94 0.76
C LEU A 35 3.51 -12.12 -0.75
N TRP A 36 4.40 -13.05 -1.13
CA TRP A 36 4.61 -13.41 -2.53
C TRP A 36 3.38 -14.08 -3.15
N GLU A 37 2.65 -14.91 -2.41
CA GLU A 37 1.35 -15.47 -2.84
C GLU A 37 0.34 -14.36 -3.15
N ASN A 38 0.26 -13.33 -2.30
CA ASN A 38 -0.62 -12.17 -2.54
C ASN A 38 -0.25 -11.47 -3.86
N VAL A 39 1.04 -11.22 -4.09
CA VAL A 39 1.55 -10.59 -5.33
C VAL A 39 1.25 -11.46 -6.57
N ALA A 40 1.43 -12.77 -6.47
CA ALA A 40 1.13 -13.70 -7.57
C ALA A 40 -0.37 -13.71 -7.93
N LEU A 41 -1.25 -13.71 -6.92
CA LEU A 41 -2.69 -13.59 -7.12
C LEU A 41 -3.07 -12.25 -7.77
N TRP A 42 -2.43 -11.18 -7.37
CA TRP A 42 -2.64 -9.85 -7.95
C TRP A 42 -2.32 -9.87 -9.45
N GLN A 43 -1.14 -10.38 -9.82
CA GLN A 43 -0.75 -10.50 -11.23
C GLN A 43 -1.76 -11.30 -12.05
N MET A 44 -2.28 -12.41 -11.50
CA MET A 44 -3.33 -13.20 -12.15
C MET A 44 -4.63 -12.39 -12.35
N TYR A 45 -5.05 -11.59 -11.36
CA TYR A 45 -6.28 -10.81 -11.48
C TYR A 45 -6.15 -9.60 -12.40
N ILE A 46 -4.95 -9.01 -12.54
CA ILE A 46 -4.67 -8.01 -13.58
C ILE A 46 -4.98 -8.60 -14.96
N GLN A 47 -4.44 -9.79 -15.26
CA GLN A 47 -4.66 -10.47 -16.55
C GLN A 47 -6.16 -10.78 -16.81
N ARG A 48 -6.98 -10.88 -15.76
CA ARG A 48 -8.41 -11.15 -15.83
C ARG A 48 -9.27 -9.90 -15.72
N ALA A 49 -8.68 -8.72 -15.64
CA ALA A 49 -9.36 -7.42 -15.48
C ALA A 49 -10.37 -7.40 -14.29
N GLN A 50 -10.01 -8.02 -13.16
CA GLN A 50 -10.86 -8.10 -11.96
C GLN A 50 -10.47 -7.05 -10.93
N GLU A 51 -10.82 -5.79 -11.17
CA GLU A 51 -10.43 -4.62 -10.36
C GLU A 51 -10.79 -4.76 -8.88
N GLU A 52 -11.98 -5.25 -8.54
CA GLU A 52 -12.41 -5.41 -7.13
C GLU A 52 -11.49 -6.37 -6.35
N LYS A 53 -11.03 -7.44 -7.01
CA LYS A 53 -10.10 -8.39 -6.40
C LYS A 53 -8.70 -7.82 -6.24
N ILE A 54 -8.25 -7.01 -7.20
CA ILE A 54 -6.97 -6.29 -7.13
C ILE A 54 -6.99 -5.35 -5.93
N PHE A 55 -8.07 -4.58 -5.75
CA PHE A 55 -8.23 -3.70 -4.59
C PHE A 55 -8.19 -4.46 -3.26
N ALA A 56 -8.89 -5.60 -3.18
CA ALA A 56 -8.87 -6.44 -1.97
C ALA A 56 -7.47 -7.00 -1.67
N LEU A 57 -6.68 -7.32 -2.70
CA LEU A 57 -5.30 -7.78 -2.55
C LEU A 57 -4.36 -6.66 -2.10
N ASP A 58 -4.55 -5.43 -2.58
CA ASP A 58 -3.80 -4.25 -2.12
C ASP A 58 -3.98 -4.05 -0.60
N LYS A 59 -5.23 -4.02 -0.14
CA LYS A 59 -5.53 -3.96 1.29
C LYS A 59 -4.97 -5.16 2.06
N GLY A 60 -5.11 -6.35 1.49
CA GLY A 60 -4.61 -7.60 2.08
C GLY A 60 -3.08 -7.61 2.23
N PHE A 61 -2.34 -7.08 1.26
CA PHE A 61 -0.89 -6.97 1.31
C PHE A 61 -0.43 -6.10 2.49
N HIS A 62 -0.96 -4.89 2.59
CA HIS A 62 -0.64 -3.99 3.69
C HIS A 62 -1.01 -4.59 5.05
N ARG A 63 -2.23 -5.12 5.18
CA ARG A 63 -2.66 -5.78 6.41
C ARG A 63 -1.74 -6.93 6.80
N LEU A 64 -1.37 -7.77 5.85
CA LEU A 64 -0.52 -8.93 6.09
C LEU A 64 0.86 -8.49 6.57
N LEU A 65 1.42 -7.43 5.99
CA LEU A 65 2.70 -6.87 6.40
C LEU A 65 2.67 -6.39 7.88
N TYR A 66 1.63 -5.64 8.27
CA TYR A 66 1.45 -5.20 9.66
C TYR A 66 1.30 -6.38 10.62
N VAL A 67 0.46 -7.35 10.28
CA VAL A 67 0.20 -8.52 11.14
C VAL A 67 1.47 -9.35 11.33
N GLN A 68 2.21 -9.60 10.26
CA GLN A 68 3.44 -10.39 10.31
C GLN A 68 4.59 -9.69 11.02
N CYS A 69 4.60 -8.37 11.04
CA CYS A 69 5.52 -7.57 11.85
C CYS A 69 5.05 -7.40 13.30
N GLY A 70 3.99 -8.10 13.74
CA GLY A 70 3.50 -8.03 15.12
C GLY A 70 2.77 -6.72 15.47
N CYS A 71 2.35 -5.94 14.48
CA CYS A 71 1.72 -4.63 14.64
C CYS A 71 0.25 -4.58 14.17
N PRO A 72 -0.64 -5.58 14.49
CA PRO A 72 -2.01 -5.61 13.97
C PRO A 72 -2.82 -4.38 14.40
N TYR A 73 -2.62 -3.87 15.62
CA TYR A 73 -3.31 -2.67 16.09
C TYR A 73 -2.95 -1.40 15.33
N TRP A 74 -1.75 -1.34 14.75
CA TRP A 74 -1.35 -0.21 13.90
C TRP A 74 -2.12 -0.23 12.59
N TYR A 75 -2.39 -1.43 12.04
CA TYR A 75 -3.26 -1.56 10.88
C TYR A 75 -4.68 -1.07 11.18
N ASP A 76 -5.25 -1.48 12.31
CA ASP A 76 -6.59 -1.02 12.72
C ASP A 76 -6.64 0.50 12.90
N LEU A 77 -5.56 1.11 13.43
CA LEU A 77 -5.46 2.56 13.54
C LEU A 77 -5.46 3.22 12.15
N VAL A 78 -4.68 2.69 11.20
CA VAL A 78 -4.64 3.17 9.81
C VAL A 78 -6.00 3.04 9.14
N GLU A 79 -6.67 1.89 9.28
CA GLU A 79 -8.02 1.65 8.74
C GLU A 79 -9.07 2.60 9.35
N ASN A 80 -9.01 2.87 10.64
CA ASN A 80 -9.93 3.81 11.31
C ASN A 80 -9.72 5.27 10.88
N LEU A 81 -8.51 5.62 10.45
CA LEU A 81 -8.23 6.92 9.82
C LEU A 81 -8.72 6.96 8.35
N ALA A 82 -9.10 5.82 7.79
CA ALA A 82 -9.17 5.54 6.37
C ALA A 82 -10.55 5.49 5.67
N PRO A 83 -11.71 5.94 6.18
CA PRO A 83 -12.92 5.97 5.35
C PRO A 83 -12.73 6.79 4.05
N HIS A 84 -11.75 7.69 4.05
CA HIS A 84 -11.36 8.47 2.88
C HIS A 84 -10.34 7.72 1.99
N PHE A 85 -9.53 6.81 2.57
CA PHE A 85 -8.50 6.07 1.83
C PHE A 85 -9.09 5.05 0.87
N ASP A 86 -10.08 4.28 1.28
CA ASP A 86 -10.70 3.25 0.43
C ASP A 86 -11.26 3.86 -0.86
N ARG A 87 -11.94 5.00 -0.74
CA ARG A 87 -12.46 5.72 -1.90
C ARG A 87 -11.34 6.25 -2.80
N THR A 88 -10.30 6.83 -2.21
CA THR A 88 -9.18 7.38 -2.98
C THR A 88 -8.32 6.28 -3.59
N THR A 89 -8.18 5.14 -2.94
CA THR A 89 -7.48 3.99 -3.50
C THR A 89 -8.21 3.43 -4.72
N VAL A 90 -9.53 3.24 -4.65
CA VAL A 90 -10.33 2.83 -5.81
C VAL A 90 -10.18 3.81 -6.98
N LEU A 91 -10.21 5.12 -6.71
CA LEU A 91 -10.01 6.14 -7.73
C LEU A 91 -8.56 6.17 -8.24
N SER A 92 -7.58 5.85 -7.40
CA SER A 92 -6.17 5.73 -7.78
C SER A 92 -5.96 4.64 -8.83
N PHE A 93 -6.64 3.49 -8.70
CA PHE A 93 -6.59 2.42 -9.72
C PHE A 93 -7.16 2.84 -11.08
N ARG A 94 -8.03 3.86 -11.11
CA ARG A 94 -8.54 4.46 -12.36
C ARG A 94 -7.55 5.44 -12.98
N CYS A 95 -6.67 6.01 -12.18
CA CYS A 95 -5.68 7.01 -12.63
C CYS A 95 -4.31 6.39 -12.92
N ARG A 96 -4.06 5.16 -12.45
CA ARG A 96 -2.77 4.50 -12.54
C ARG A 96 -2.95 3.01 -12.86
N PRO A 97 -2.14 2.46 -13.80
CA PRO A 97 -2.17 1.03 -14.10
C PRO A 97 -1.91 0.19 -12.84
N ALA A 98 -2.70 -0.87 -12.66
CA ALA A 98 -2.55 -1.79 -11.53
C ALA A 98 -1.17 -2.47 -11.50
N GLU A 99 -0.56 -2.65 -12.67
CA GLU A 99 0.80 -3.16 -12.86
C GLU A 99 1.84 -2.28 -12.16
N ALA A 100 1.70 -0.96 -12.27
CA ALA A 100 2.65 -0.03 -11.66
C ALA A 100 2.57 -0.01 -10.12
N ILE A 101 1.40 -0.33 -9.55
CA ILE A 101 1.24 -0.50 -8.10
C ILE A 101 1.83 -1.85 -7.67
N LEU A 102 1.58 -2.90 -8.45
CA LEU A 102 2.15 -4.23 -8.24
C LEU A 102 3.69 -4.20 -8.29
N ASP A 103 4.28 -3.42 -9.19
CA ASP A 103 5.73 -3.25 -9.29
C ASP A 103 6.33 -2.62 -8.01
N ASP A 104 5.61 -1.69 -7.38
CA ASP A 104 6.03 -1.12 -6.09
C ASP A 104 6.01 -2.20 -4.98
N HIS A 105 4.95 -3.00 -4.88
CA HIS A 105 4.86 -4.10 -3.91
C HIS A 105 5.92 -5.17 -4.15
N THR A 106 6.13 -5.54 -5.41
CA THR A 106 7.17 -6.51 -5.81
C THR A 106 8.57 -5.99 -5.44
N SER A 107 8.84 -4.71 -5.69
CA SER A 107 10.11 -4.07 -5.36
C SER A 107 10.33 -4.01 -3.84
N LEU A 108 9.27 -3.74 -3.07
CA LEU A 108 9.32 -3.75 -1.61
C LEU A 108 9.64 -5.14 -1.08
N LEU A 109 8.97 -6.19 -1.57
CA LEU A 109 9.24 -7.55 -1.15
C LEU A 109 10.67 -8.00 -1.47
N LYS A 110 11.19 -7.67 -2.65
CA LYS A 110 12.59 -7.95 -3.00
C LYS A 110 13.57 -7.28 -2.04
N ALA A 111 13.32 -6.05 -1.64
CA ALA A 111 14.16 -5.35 -0.67
C ALA A 111 14.09 -5.99 0.72
N ILE A 112 12.88 -6.40 1.17
CA ILE A 112 12.67 -7.07 2.44
C ILE A 112 13.36 -8.45 2.44
N GLU A 113 13.22 -9.24 1.39
CA GLU A 113 13.84 -10.55 1.22
C GLU A 113 15.36 -10.46 1.23
N ALA A 114 15.92 -9.43 0.58
CA ALA A 114 17.34 -9.13 0.60
C ALA A 114 17.81 -8.54 1.94
N LYS A 115 16.89 -8.28 2.89
CA LYS A 115 17.15 -7.59 4.16
C LYS A 115 17.82 -6.22 4.00
N ASP A 116 17.54 -5.56 2.88
CA ASP A 116 18.02 -4.22 2.58
C ASP A 116 17.04 -3.17 3.11
N ALA A 117 17.23 -2.78 4.37
CA ALA A 117 16.39 -1.82 5.05
C ALA A 117 16.37 -0.45 4.35
N THR A 118 17.50 -0.02 3.78
CA THR A 118 17.58 1.26 3.05
C THR A 118 16.75 1.23 1.77
N ALA A 119 16.87 0.16 0.99
CA ALA A 119 16.05 -0.01 -0.21
C ALA A 119 14.57 -0.15 0.15
N ALA A 120 14.21 -0.92 1.18
CA ALA A 120 12.83 -1.10 1.63
C ALA A 120 12.20 0.24 2.05
N ARG A 121 12.87 1.04 2.85
CA ARG A 121 12.43 2.42 3.21
C ARG A 121 12.23 3.30 1.99
N THR A 122 13.17 3.26 1.05
CA THR A 122 13.11 4.07 -0.18
C THR A 122 11.93 3.69 -1.06
N VAL A 123 11.69 2.39 -1.23
CA VAL A 123 10.55 1.90 -2.02
C VAL A 123 9.23 2.25 -1.34
N ALA A 124 9.10 2.03 -0.02
CA ALA A 124 7.91 2.38 0.73
C ALA A 124 7.61 3.88 0.67
N ALA A 125 8.63 4.74 0.85
CA ALA A 125 8.47 6.19 0.75
C ALA A 125 7.97 6.61 -0.64
N ARG A 126 8.55 6.05 -1.71
CA ARG A 126 8.13 6.31 -3.08
C ARG A 126 6.71 5.83 -3.36
N HIS A 127 6.34 4.65 -2.88
CA HIS A 127 4.99 4.12 -3.01
C HIS A 127 3.96 5.06 -2.36
N MET A 128 4.22 5.50 -1.15
CA MET A 128 3.35 6.42 -0.42
C MET A 128 3.32 7.84 -1.01
N GLN A 129 4.46 8.33 -1.54
CA GLN A 129 4.50 9.61 -2.24
C GLN A 129 3.64 9.60 -3.51
N ARG A 130 3.70 8.53 -4.30
CA ARG A 130 2.85 8.36 -5.49
C ARG A 130 1.36 8.34 -5.14
N TYR A 131 1.00 7.77 -4.01
CA TYR A 131 -0.36 7.85 -3.49
C TYR A 131 -0.78 9.31 -3.27
N THR A 132 0.08 10.13 -2.68
CA THR A 132 -0.17 11.56 -2.43
C THR A 132 -0.28 12.37 -3.73
N GLU A 133 0.58 12.08 -4.70
CA GLU A 133 0.55 12.71 -6.03
C GLU A 133 -0.74 12.35 -6.78
N ASN A 134 -1.16 11.09 -6.72
CA ASN A 134 -2.42 10.63 -7.29
C ASN A 134 -3.65 11.32 -6.67
N LEU A 135 -3.61 11.68 -5.38
CA LEU A 135 -4.70 12.42 -4.74
C LEU A 135 -4.97 13.77 -5.42
N ALA A 136 -3.94 14.48 -5.86
CA ALA A 136 -4.10 15.72 -6.59
C ALA A 136 -4.82 15.48 -7.93
N THR A 137 -4.33 14.50 -8.70
CA THR A 137 -4.93 14.10 -9.98
C THR A 137 -6.36 13.60 -9.83
N ILE A 138 -6.64 12.79 -8.81
CA ILE A 138 -7.97 12.28 -8.51
C ILE A 138 -8.91 13.43 -8.17
N ARG A 139 -8.46 14.41 -7.40
CA ARG A 139 -9.25 15.58 -7.03
C ARG A 139 -9.62 16.45 -8.23
N GLU A 140 -8.69 16.60 -9.17
CA GLU A 140 -8.93 17.31 -10.43
C GLU A 140 -9.88 16.55 -11.34
N SER A 141 -9.71 15.22 -11.45
CA SER A 141 -10.50 14.37 -12.34
C SER A 141 -11.91 14.06 -11.80
N PHE A 142 -12.07 14.05 -10.48
CA PHE A 142 -13.30 13.64 -9.79
C PHE A 142 -13.73 14.61 -8.68
N PRO A 143 -13.90 15.93 -8.98
CA PRO A 143 -14.15 16.95 -7.96
C PRO A 143 -15.44 16.72 -7.16
N GLN A 144 -16.39 15.97 -7.71
CA GLN A 144 -17.67 15.65 -7.06
C GLN A 144 -17.51 14.80 -5.78
N TYR A 145 -16.40 14.09 -5.63
CA TYR A 145 -16.13 13.23 -4.45
C TYR A 145 -15.43 13.97 -3.30
N PHE A 146 -15.07 15.24 -3.50
CA PHE A 146 -14.29 16.04 -2.53
C PHE A 146 -15.06 17.28 -2.00
N LYS A 147 -16.35 17.31 -2.17
CA LYS A 147 -17.24 18.38 -1.65
C LYS A 147 -17.52 18.23 -0.17
#